data_58ac5fcac5ac644f0228da2ba6ba8d1b
#
_entry.id   58ac5fcac5ac644f0228da2ba6ba8d1b
#
_cell.length_a   1.000
_cell.length_b   1.000
_cell.length_c   1.000
_cell.angle_alpha   90.00
_cell.angle_beta   90.00
_cell.angle_gamma   90.00
#
_symmetry.space_group_name_H-M   'P 1'
#
loop_
_entity.id
_entity.type
_entity.pdbx_description
1 polymer ?
#
loop_
_entity_poly.entity_id
_entity_poly.type
_entity_poly.pdbx_seq_one_letter_code
_entity_poly.pdbx_strand_id
1 'polypeptide(L)'
;GLSPREYLSVKQKVGYDALVNTKCRAYEDLYMAYITPQAAEEKLLAMMGELKQAPNNIFSMLSSVDMTFPDVTMPDGSKQPLSESTLSNYLHNTNQDVRRQAWEGIMSTYSHFGATIAATYGASVKKDQFEADAHHFPSAVEASMFPNEIPLSVYDNLIAAVNESLPVLTEYLELRKERLGLDELHMYDMYAPIVEDFNLDVSYPDAFQLVLDAVAPLGEDYVAKLKEAYTGGWIDVYPNQNKSSGAFSSGDLRRVHPYVLLNQTDDLNSAMTLAHELGHAMHSYMSNTHQPYAKAGYSLFVAEVASTCNEALMLRSLQKKFTDPKAQEYLLVDLLEKFRTTVYRQTMFAEFERISHDMAAKGEPLTKDALNAAYYDLNQKYYGGGAVVDRLVENEWMRIPHFYRAFYVFVYATGFCAAMALSQRIMQEGESAVQDYRRFLSAGSSVPPLEALKLAGVDMTSPEPVRNALKIFQETIDQFRALNA
;
A
#
# COMPACT_ATOMS: atom_id res chain seq x y z
N GLY A 1 12.93 -34.49 -13.55
CA GLY A 1 13.06 -33.06 -13.37
C GLY A 1 12.34 -32.61 -12.12
N LEU A 2 12.74 -31.54 -11.51
CA LEU A 2 12.00 -30.93 -10.39
C LEU A 2 10.70 -30.32 -10.91
N SER A 3 9.62 -30.45 -10.16
CA SER A 3 8.42 -29.66 -10.42
C SER A 3 8.72 -28.17 -10.18
N PRO A 4 7.92 -27.22 -10.72
CA PRO A 4 8.07 -25.79 -10.46
C PRO A 4 8.14 -25.46 -8.97
N ARG A 5 7.35 -26.14 -8.16
CA ARG A 5 7.29 -25.98 -6.70
C ARG A 5 8.58 -26.45 -6.01
N GLU A 6 9.14 -27.57 -6.47
CA GLU A 6 10.42 -28.09 -5.96
C GLU A 6 11.58 -27.20 -6.36
N TYR A 7 11.57 -26.63 -7.58
CA TYR A 7 12.57 -25.67 -8.02
C TYR A 7 12.56 -24.38 -7.15
N LEU A 8 11.39 -23.78 -6.94
CA LEU A 8 11.26 -22.60 -6.08
C LEU A 8 11.72 -22.91 -4.64
N SER A 9 11.37 -24.09 -4.12
CA SER A 9 11.82 -24.54 -2.79
C SER A 9 13.34 -24.72 -2.72
N VAL A 10 13.97 -25.20 -3.78
CA VAL A 10 15.44 -25.34 -3.86
C VAL A 10 16.09 -23.96 -3.96
N LYS A 11 15.55 -23.06 -4.80
CA LYS A 11 16.02 -21.68 -4.95
C LYS A 11 15.98 -20.93 -3.61
N GLN A 12 14.92 -21.11 -2.83
CA GLN A 12 14.78 -20.53 -1.49
C GLN A 12 15.76 -21.09 -0.46
N LYS A 13 16.08 -22.37 -0.52
CA LYS A 13 16.97 -23.04 0.46
C LYS A 13 18.47 -22.81 0.23
N VAL A 14 18.87 -22.58 -1.02
CA VAL A 14 20.29 -22.58 -1.42
C VAL A 14 20.84 -21.15 -1.51
N GLY A 15 19.98 -20.13 -1.58
CA GLY A 15 20.37 -18.73 -1.81
C GLY A 15 20.77 -18.44 -3.25
N TYR A 16 20.65 -17.18 -3.66
CA TYR A 16 20.85 -16.75 -5.05
C TYR A 16 22.28 -16.99 -5.55
N ASP A 17 23.30 -16.75 -4.72
CA ASP A 17 24.71 -16.88 -5.10
C ASP A 17 25.15 -18.34 -5.36
N ALA A 18 24.55 -19.31 -4.70
CA ALA A 18 24.84 -20.73 -4.92
C ALA A 18 24.18 -21.27 -6.22
N LEU A 19 23.13 -20.60 -6.72
CA LEU A 19 22.42 -20.94 -7.95
C LEU A 19 23.14 -20.44 -9.22
N VAL A 20 24.04 -19.49 -9.09
CA VAL A 20 24.82 -18.92 -10.22
C VAL A 20 25.89 -19.92 -10.73
N ASN A 21 26.12 -21.02 -10.04
CA ASN A 21 27.06 -22.06 -10.49
C ASN A 21 26.46 -22.93 -11.60
N THR A 22 27.24 -23.29 -12.57
CA THR A 22 26.97 -23.86 -13.91
C THR A 22 25.89 -24.97 -14.00
N LYS A 23 25.60 -25.68 -12.92
CA LYS A 23 24.54 -26.72 -12.90
C LYS A 23 23.14 -26.14 -12.67
N CYS A 24 23.03 -24.98 -12.05
CA CYS A 24 21.74 -24.36 -11.74
C CYS A 24 21.16 -23.60 -12.93
N ARG A 25 21.96 -23.05 -13.83
CA ARG A 25 21.49 -22.46 -15.08
C ARG A 25 20.71 -23.44 -15.94
N ALA A 26 21.16 -24.70 -16.03
CA ALA A 26 20.44 -25.72 -16.78
C ALA A 26 19.05 -26.04 -16.19
N TYR A 27 18.88 -25.94 -14.85
CA TYR A 27 17.56 -26.09 -14.21
C TYR A 27 16.70 -24.85 -14.37
N GLU A 28 17.30 -23.67 -14.36
CA GLU A 28 16.60 -22.41 -14.62
C GLU A 28 16.11 -22.35 -16.07
N ASP A 29 16.94 -22.73 -17.04
CA ASP A 29 16.57 -22.83 -18.44
C ASP A 29 15.46 -23.87 -18.67
N LEU A 30 15.54 -25.04 -18.00
CA LEU A 30 14.48 -26.06 -18.05
C LEU A 30 13.17 -25.60 -17.40
N TYR A 31 13.25 -24.86 -16.28
CA TYR A 31 12.07 -24.31 -15.62
C TYR A 31 11.44 -23.22 -16.48
N MET A 32 12.25 -22.29 -17.01
CA MET A 32 11.78 -21.26 -17.92
C MET A 32 11.15 -21.87 -19.19
N ALA A 33 11.78 -22.92 -19.75
CA ALA A 33 11.19 -23.64 -20.88
C ALA A 33 9.87 -24.35 -20.54
N TYR A 34 9.68 -24.77 -19.28
CA TYR A 34 8.45 -25.41 -18.82
C TYR A 34 7.30 -24.41 -18.62
N ILE A 35 7.61 -23.24 -18.03
CA ILE A 35 6.58 -22.19 -17.77
C ILE A 35 6.36 -21.27 -18.98
N THR A 36 7.20 -21.36 -20.02
CA THR A 36 7.05 -20.58 -21.25
C THR A 36 6.28 -21.42 -22.26
N PRO A 37 5.05 -21.01 -22.64
CA PRO A 37 4.29 -21.64 -23.70
C PRO A 37 5.05 -21.67 -25.01
N GLN A 38 4.66 -22.56 -25.94
CA GLN A 38 5.24 -22.57 -27.27
C GLN A 38 4.89 -21.28 -28.03
N ALA A 39 5.68 -20.88 -29.01
CA ALA A 39 5.53 -19.62 -29.74
C ALA A 39 4.11 -19.38 -30.33
N ALA A 40 3.40 -20.42 -30.69
CA ALA A 40 2.01 -20.31 -31.17
C ALA A 40 1.04 -19.99 -30.03
N GLU A 41 1.23 -20.57 -28.85
CA GLU A 41 0.43 -20.34 -27.64
C GLU A 41 0.72 -18.95 -27.08
N GLU A 42 2.00 -18.53 -27.02
CA GLU A 42 2.40 -17.17 -26.64
C GLU A 42 1.76 -16.11 -27.54
N LYS A 43 1.71 -16.38 -28.85
CA LYS A 43 1.02 -15.47 -29.79
C LYS A 43 -0.47 -15.34 -29.46
N LEU A 44 -1.15 -16.43 -29.14
CA LEU A 44 -2.56 -16.40 -28.76
C LEU A 44 -2.77 -15.68 -27.43
N LEU A 45 -1.92 -15.93 -26.43
CA LEU A 45 -1.96 -15.22 -25.14
C LEU A 45 -1.74 -13.71 -25.30
N ALA A 46 -0.80 -13.32 -26.15
CA ALA A 46 -0.56 -11.91 -26.47
C ALA A 46 -1.75 -11.24 -27.18
N MET A 47 -2.41 -11.95 -28.11
CA MET A 47 -3.63 -11.45 -28.80
C MET A 47 -4.81 -11.27 -27.86
N MET A 48 -4.83 -11.95 -26.70
CA MET A 48 -5.86 -11.78 -25.68
C MET A 48 -5.66 -10.51 -24.81
N GLY A 49 -4.60 -9.74 -25.03
CA GLY A 49 -4.24 -8.59 -24.17
C GLY A 49 -5.39 -7.60 -23.94
N GLU A 50 -6.09 -7.19 -25.00
CA GLU A 50 -7.26 -6.29 -24.88
C GLU A 50 -8.44 -6.97 -24.16
N LEU A 51 -8.70 -8.26 -24.46
CA LEU A 51 -9.78 -9.01 -23.80
C LEU A 51 -9.53 -9.17 -22.30
N LYS A 52 -8.28 -9.29 -21.89
CA LYS A 52 -7.87 -9.39 -20.47
C LYS A 52 -8.18 -8.10 -19.69
N GLN A 53 -8.22 -6.96 -20.35
CA GLN A 53 -8.56 -5.67 -19.75
C GLN A 53 -10.07 -5.42 -19.65
N ALA A 54 -10.89 -6.17 -20.37
CA ALA A 54 -12.33 -5.95 -20.42
C ALA A 54 -13.03 -5.92 -19.05
N PRO A 55 -12.75 -6.83 -18.09
CA PRO A 55 -13.36 -6.78 -16.76
C PRO A 55 -13.09 -5.46 -16.03
N ASN A 56 -11.84 -4.99 -16.02
CA ASN A 56 -11.46 -3.73 -15.41
C ASN A 56 -12.10 -2.53 -16.12
N ASN A 57 -12.11 -2.53 -17.45
CA ASN A 57 -12.73 -1.46 -18.23
C ASN A 57 -14.24 -1.36 -17.97
N ILE A 58 -14.96 -2.49 -17.92
CA ILE A 58 -16.38 -2.54 -17.60
C ILE A 58 -16.63 -2.01 -16.20
N PHE A 59 -15.84 -2.44 -15.23
CA PHE A 59 -15.91 -1.94 -13.85
C PHE A 59 -15.69 -0.42 -13.80
N SER A 60 -14.67 0.09 -14.50
CA SER A 60 -14.34 1.51 -14.51
C SER A 60 -15.48 2.35 -15.14
N MET A 61 -16.07 1.88 -16.23
CA MET A 61 -17.22 2.58 -16.84
C MET A 61 -18.43 2.55 -15.90
N LEU A 62 -18.75 1.40 -15.32
CA LEU A 62 -19.86 1.26 -14.39
C LEU A 62 -19.70 2.18 -13.18
N SER A 63 -18.53 2.15 -12.51
CA SER A 63 -18.29 2.89 -11.27
C SER A 63 -18.08 4.39 -11.47
N SER A 64 -17.48 4.81 -12.59
CA SER A 64 -17.12 6.22 -12.79
C SER A 64 -18.10 6.99 -13.67
N VAL A 65 -18.95 6.30 -14.46
CA VAL A 65 -19.85 6.94 -15.43
C VAL A 65 -21.31 6.64 -15.14
N ASP A 66 -21.67 5.37 -14.93
CA ASP A 66 -23.07 4.95 -14.86
C ASP A 66 -23.66 5.04 -13.44
N MET A 67 -22.83 4.89 -12.40
CA MET A 67 -23.30 4.97 -11.03
C MET A 67 -23.59 6.40 -10.62
N THR A 68 -24.75 6.57 -9.96
CA THR A 68 -25.13 7.81 -9.27
C THR A 68 -25.44 7.49 -7.82
N PHE A 69 -25.00 8.35 -6.92
CA PHE A 69 -25.15 8.18 -5.48
C PHE A 69 -26.21 9.15 -4.92
N PRO A 70 -26.92 8.78 -3.84
CA PRO A 70 -27.87 9.68 -3.20
C PRO A 70 -27.16 10.87 -2.56
N ASP A 71 -27.82 12.02 -2.49
CA ASP A 71 -27.31 13.17 -1.76
C ASP A 71 -27.24 12.89 -0.24
N VAL A 72 -26.25 13.49 0.42
CA VAL A 72 -26.13 13.51 1.88
C VAL A 72 -26.86 14.73 2.43
N THR A 73 -27.71 14.54 3.43
CA THR A 73 -28.40 15.63 4.14
C THR A 73 -27.53 16.12 5.28
N MET A 74 -27.14 17.39 5.22
CA MET A 74 -26.32 18.02 6.25
C MET A 74 -27.19 18.46 7.47
N PRO A 75 -26.59 18.74 8.64
CA PRO A 75 -27.33 19.14 9.85
C PRO A 75 -28.19 20.40 9.69
N ASP A 76 -27.85 21.29 8.77
CA ASP A 76 -28.63 22.49 8.44
C ASP A 76 -29.80 22.22 7.46
N GLY A 77 -29.97 20.94 7.05
CA GLY A 77 -31.01 20.51 6.11
C GLY A 77 -30.62 20.66 4.63
N SER A 78 -29.47 21.20 4.32
CA SER A 78 -28.97 21.27 2.93
C SER A 78 -28.59 19.88 2.41
N LYS A 79 -28.73 19.68 1.09
CA LYS A 79 -28.32 18.45 0.42
C LYS A 79 -27.01 18.68 -0.33
N GLN A 80 -26.09 17.74 -0.16
CA GLN A 80 -24.78 17.78 -0.79
C GLN A 80 -24.56 16.50 -1.62
N PRO A 81 -23.96 16.62 -2.83
CA PRO A 81 -23.77 15.48 -3.70
C PRO A 81 -22.72 14.49 -3.14
N LEU A 82 -23.06 13.20 -3.19
CA LEU A 82 -22.16 12.11 -2.82
C LEU A 82 -21.52 11.52 -4.07
N SER A 83 -20.23 11.24 -3.98
CA SER A 83 -19.44 10.52 -4.98
C SER A 83 -18.28 9.76 -4.30
N GLU A 84 -17.60 8.89 -5.03
CA GLU A 84 -16.37 8.25 -4.52
C GLU A 84 -15.31 9.28 -4.09
N SER A 85 -15.16 10.37 -4.83
CA SER A 85 -14.19 11.43 -4.52
C SER A 85 -14.57 12.29 -3.31
N THR A 86 -15.87 12.44 -3.02
CA THR A 86 -16.35 13.24 -1.88
C THR A 86 -16.60 12.40 -0.62
N LEU A 87 -16.64 11.08 -0.72
CA LEU A 87 -16.90 10.17 0.39
C LEU A 87 -15.98 10.44 1.58
N SER A 88 -14.68 10.60 1.33
CA SER A 88 -13.70 10.85 2.40
C SER A 88 -14.06 12.07 3.23
N ASN A 89 -14.52 13.17 2.62
CA ASN A 89 -14.90 14.38 3.33
C ASN A 89 -16.07 14.14 4.30
N TYR A 90 -17.03 13.30 3.89
CA TYR A 90 -18.16 12.95 4.75
C TYR A 90 -17.77 11.99 5.87
N LEU A 91 -16.88 11.03 5.61
CA LEU A 91 -16.42 10.08 6.63
C LEU A 91 -15.54 10.75 7.71
N HIS A 92 -14.90 11.88 7.40
CA HIS A 92 -14.19 12.72 8.38
C HIS A 92 -15.08 13.74 9.08
N ASN A 93 -16.39 13.81 8.77
CA ASN A 93 -17.30 14.73 9.42
C ASN A 93 -17.49 14.35 10.90
N THR A 94 -17.56 15.35 11.78
CA THR A 94 -17.80 15.13 13.22
C THR A 94 -19.20 14.63 13.53
N ASN A 95 -20.19 14.89 12.66
CA ASN A 95 -21.56 14.41 12.81
C ASN A 95 -21.69 12.96 12.33
N GLN A 96 -22.06 12.05 13.23
CA GLN A 96 -22.20 10.63 12.96
C GLN A 96 -23.28 10.32 11.91
N ASP A 97 -24.41 11.05 11.91
CA ASP A 97 -25.47 10.83 10.91
C ASP A 97 -25.01 11.16 9.49
N VAL A 98 -24.15 12.18 9.33
CA VAL A 98 -23.54 12.52 8.03
C VAL A 98 -22.64 11.38 7.56
N ARG A 99 -21.79 10.85 8.44
CA ARG A 99 -20.91 9.71 8.12
C ARG A 99 -21.73 8.48 7.70
N ARG A 100 -22.77 8.16 8.50
CA ARG A 100 -23.65 7.02 8.25
C ARG A 100 -24.36 7.15 6.90
N GLN A 101 -25.01 8.29 6.61
CA GLN A 101 -25.71 8.51 5.36
C GLN A 101 -24.80 8.36 4.14
N ALA A 102 -23.60 8.93 4.18
CA ALA A 102 -22.64 8.85 3.09
C ALA A 102 -22.16 7.40 2.87
N TRP A 103 -21.82 6.70 3.96
CA TRP A 103 -21.36 5.31 3.89
C TRP A 103 -22.47 4.37 3.39
N GLU A 104 -23.67 4.45 3.96
CA GLU A 104 -24.83 3.66 3.54
C GLU A 104 -25.18 3.95 2.07
N GLY A 105 -25.13 5.22 1.65
CA GLY A 105 -25.39 5.64 0.28
C GLY A 105 -24.45 4.99 -0.72
N ILE A 106 -23.15 4.97 -0.43
CA ILE A 106 -22.14 4.28 -1.26
C ILE A 106 -22.39 2.77 -1.26
N MET A 107 -22.45 2.13 -0.08
CA MET A 107 -22.56 0.67 0.02
C MET A 107 -23.85 0.13 -0.61
N SER A 108 -24.97 0.82 -0.45
CA SER A 108 -26.25 0.44 -1.05
C SER A 108 -26.24 0.60 -2.58
N THR A 109 -25.61 1.65 -3.10
CA THR A 109 -25.46 1.85 -4.54
C THR A 109 -24.64 0.72 -5.17
N TYR A 110 -23.48 0.38 -4.61
CA TYR A 110 -22.69 -0.76 -5.08
C TYR A 110 -23.46 -2.09 -4.96
N SER A 111 -24.20 -2.29 -3.89
CA SER A 111 -25.04 -3.47 -3.71
C SER A 111 -26.09 -3.64 -4.82
N HIS A 112 -26.66 -2.52 -5.32
CA HIS A 112 -27.61 -2.54 -6.44
C HIS A 112 -26.98 -3.12 -7.72
N PHE A 113 -25.73 -2.82 -8.00
CA PHE A 113 -24.98 -3.34 -9.15
C PHE A 113 -24.19 -4.61 -8.84
N GLY A 114 -24.35 -5.19 -7.66
CA GLY A 114 -23.50 -6.25 -7.13
C GLY A 114 -23.42 -7.51 -7.99
N ALA A 115 -24.51 -7.91 -8.68
CA ALA A 115 -24.46 -9.06 -9.59
C ALA A 115 -23.53 -8.81 -10.81
N THR A 116 -23.57 -7.59 -11.38
CA THR A 116 -22.72 -7.20 -12.50
C THR A 116 -21.26 -7.12 -12.05
N ILE A 117 -21.00 -6.52 -10.88
CA ILE A 117 -19.64 -6.39 -10.34
C ILE A 117 -19.08 -7.77 -9.98
N ALA A 118 -19.87 -8.66 -9.38
CA ALA A 118 -19.44 -10.04 -9.13
C ALA A 118 -19.09 -10.78 -10.42
N ALA A 119 -19.84 -10.56 -11.50
CA ALA A 119 -19.54 -11.16 -12.78
C ALA A 119 -18.24 -10.60 -13.40
N THR A 120 -18.01 -9.28 -13.33
CA THR A 120 -16.77 -8.66 -13.84
C THR A 120 -15.56 -9.05 -13.00
N TYR A 121 -15.67 -9.04 -11.68
CA TYR A 121 -14.60 -9.50 -10.79
C TYR A 121 -14.31 -10.99 -10.98
N GLY A 122 -15.35 -11.82 -11.04
CA GLY A 122 -15.19 -13.25 -11.32
C GLY A 122 -14.54 -13.54 -12.68
N ALA A 123 -14.79 -12.70 -13.69
CA ALA A 123 -14.07 -12.77 -14.97
C ALA A 123 -12.59 -12.42 -14.84
N SER A 124 -12.26 -11.41 -14.00
CA SER A 124 -10.85 -11.05 -13.71
C SER A 124 -10.13 -12.20 -12.99
N VAL A 125 -10.73 -12.77 -11.94
CA VAL A 125 -10.15 -13.91 -11.21
C VAL A 125 -9.93 -15.12 -12.13
N LYS A 126 -10.91 -15.44 -13.00
CA LYS A 126 -10.76 -16.52 -13.99
C LYS A 126 -9.68 -16.25 -15.03
N LYS A 127 -9.50 -15.00 -15.42
CA LYS A 127 -8.37 -14.58 -16.29
C LYS A 127 -7.04 -14.87 -15.61
N ASP A 128 -6.89 -14.52 -14.32
CA ASP A 128 -5.65 -14.77 -13.58
C ASP A 128 -5.37 -16.28 -13.42
N GLN A 129 -6.40 -17.08 -13.16
CA GLN A 129 -6.28 -18.53 -13.14
C GLN A 129 -5.91 -19.11 -14.51
N PHE A 130 -6.55 -18.64 -15.58
CA PHE A 130 -6.21 -19.05 -16.95
C PHE A 130 -4.75 -18.75 -17.31
N GLU A 131 -4.24 -17.58 -16.94
CA GLU A 131 -2.85 -17.21 -17.17
C GLU A 131 -1.89 -18.11 -16.37
N ALA A 132 -2.23 -18.40 -15.12
CA ALA A 132 -1.45 -19.32 -14.29
C ALA A 132 -1.41 -20.73 -14.90
N ASP A 133 -2.55 -21.25 -15.33
CA ASP A 133 -2.65 -22.58 -15.95
C ASP A 133 -1.89 -22.66 -17.28
N ALA A 134 -2.03 -21.62 -18.14
CA ALA A 134 -1.35 -21.55 -19.43
C ALA A 134 0.18 -21.52 -19.29
N HIS A 135 0.68 -20.94 -18.21
CA HIS A 135 2.10 -20.91 -17.86
C HIS A 135 2.52 -21.99 -16.86
N HIS A 136 1.67 -22.97 -16.61
CA HIS A 136 1.92 -24.11 -15.71
C HIS A 136 2.29 -23.72 -14.26
N PHE A 137 1.84 -22.56 -13.78
CA PHE A 137 2.00 -22.22 -12.38
C PHE A 137 1.02 -22.97 -11.49
N PRO A 138 1.44 -23.33 -10.25
CA PRO A 138 0.56 -24.05 -9.32
C PRO A 138 -0.68 -23.25 -8.89
N SER A 139 -0.61 -21.89 -8.93
CA SER A 139 -1.70 -21.01 -8.56
C SER A 139 -1.54 -19.62 -9.19
N ALA A 140 -2.64 -18.87 -9.26
CA ALA A 140 -2.62 -17.48 -9.74
C ALA A 140 -1.74 -16.57 -8.87
N VAL A 141 -1.69 -16.80 -7.55
CA VAL A 141 -0.83 -16.02 -6.64
C VAL A 141 0.66 -16.26 -6.93
N GLU A 142 1.07 -17.50 -7.16
CA GLU A 142 2.47 -17.82 -7.51
C GLU A 142 2.84 -17.25 -8.89
N ALA A 143 1.92 -17.31 -9.86
CA ALA A 143 2.11 -16.67 -11.16
C ALA A 143 2.31 -15.15 -11.05
N SER A 144 1.51 -14.48 -10.21
CA SER A 144 1.61 -13.03 -9.99
C SER A 144 2.91 -12.61 -9.29
N MET A 145 3.45 -13.46 -8.42
CA MET A 145 4.67 -13.14 -7.66
C MET A 145 5.96 -13.48 -8.40
N PHE A 146 5.88 -14.41 -9.34
CA PHE A 146 7.04 -14.92 -10.07
C PHE A 146 7.88 -13.84 -10.77
N PRO A 147 7.29 -12.84 -11.50
CA PRO A 147 8.08 -11.82 -12.19
C PRO A 147 8.98 -10.99 -11.27
N ASN A 148 8.63 -10.88 -9.99
CA ASN A 148 9.41 -10.17 -8.98
C ASN A 148 10.21 -11.11 -8.08
N GLU A 149 10.26 -12.40 -8.39
CA GLU A 149 10.94 -13.42 -7.61
C GLU A 149 10.55 -13.44 -6.12
N ILE A 150 9.27 -13.14 -5.84
CA ILE A 150 8.74 -13.12 -4.47
C ILE A 150 8.18 -14.51 -4.13
N PRO A 151 8.72 -15.20 -3.11
CA PRO A 151 8.17 -16.47 -2.67
C PRO A 151 6.82 -16.29 -2.00
N LEU A 152 5.92 -17.27 -2.16
CA LEU A 152 4.59 -17.27 -1.56
C LEU A 152 4.63 -17.07 -0.04
N SER A 153 5.71 -17.54 0.61
CA SER A 153 5.91 -17.39 2.05
C SER A 153 5.94 -15.93 2.53
N VAL A 154 6.28 -14.96 1.68
CA VAL A 154 6.22 -13.53 2.04
C VAL A 154 4.77 -13.10 2.23
N TYR A 155 3.89 -13.53 1.34
CA TYR A 155 2.46 -13.28 1.40
C TYR A 155 1.82 -13.96 2.61
N ASP A 156 2.11 -15.25 2.79
CA ASP A 156 1.57 -16.05 3.90
C ASP A 156 2.06 -15.54 5.26
N ASN A 157 3.34 -15.16 5.39
CA ASN A 157 3.92 -14.58 6.60
C ASN A 157 3.31 -13.22 6.95
N LEU A 158 3.02 -12.37 5.95
CA LEU A 158 2.33 -11.10 6.18
C LEU A 158 0.96 -11.34 6.80
N ILE A 159 0.14 -12.20 6.18
CA ILE A 159 -1.20 -12.51 6.67
C ILE A 159 -1.15 -13.10 8.09
N ALA A 160 -0.24 -14.06 8.32
CA ALA A 160 -0.10 -14.69 9.63
C ALA A 160 0.30 -13.67 10.72
N ALA A 161 1.31 -12.85 10.47
CA ALA A 161 1.78 -11.87 11.46
C ALA A 161 0.72 -10.79 11.77
N VAL A 162 0.00 -10.32 10.75
CA VAL A 162 -1.09 -9.33 10.96
C VAL A 162 -2.25 -9.97 11.72
N ASN A 163 -2.61 -11.22 11.43
CA ASN A 163 -3.66 -11.94 12.14
C ASN A 163 -3.29 -12.21 13.61
N GLU A 164 -2.03 -12.50 13.91
CA GLU A 164 -1.53 -12.60 15.30
C GLU A 164 -1.70 -11.28 16.07
N SER A 165 -1.68 -10.15 15.37
CA SER A 165 -1.76 -8.79 15.94
C SER A 165 -3.18 -8.20 15.96
N LEU A 166 -4.23 -8.92 15.58
CA LEU A 166 -5.61 -8.41 15.61
C LEU A 166 -6.08 -7.94 17.01
N PRO A 167 -5.63 -8.54 18.14
CA PRO A 167 -5.94 -7.99 19.45
C PRO A 167 -5.45 -6.54 19.65
N VAL A 168 -4.31 -6.17 19.05
CA VAL A 168 -3.80 -4.78 19.10
C VAL A 168 -4.68 -3.84 18.26
N LEU A 169 -5.16 -4.31 17.11
CA LEU A 169 -6.15 -3.54 16.33
C LEU A 169 -7.43 -3.31 17.14
N THR A 170 -7.94 -4.35 17.83
CA THR A 170 -9.10 -4.24 18.73
C THR A 170 -8.87 -3.16 19.80
N GLU A 171 -7.71 -3.14 20.41
CA GLU A 171 -7.34 -2.12 21.41
C GLU A 171 -7.36 -0.70 20.84
N TYR A 172 -6.89 -0.54 19.60
CA TYR A 172 -6.98 0.74 18.90
C TYR A 172 -8.43 1.14 18.57
N LEU A 173 -9.28 0.19 18.18
CA LEU A 173 -10.70 0.48 17.91
C LEU A 173 -11.43 0.90 19.20
N GLU A 174 -11.13 0.28 20.33
CA GLU A 174 -11.66 0.69 21.64
C GLU A 174 -11.19 2.11 21.99
N LEU A 175 -9.92 2.43 21.78
CA LEU A 175 -9.39 3.78 21.94
C LEU A 175 -10.14 4.80 21.06
N ARG A 176 -10.42 4.47 19.79
CA ARG A 176 -11.21 5.33 18.91
C ARG A 176 -12.62 5.55 19.45
N LYS A 177 -13.29 4.47 19.89
CA LYS A 177 -14.63 4.54 20.49
C LYS A 177 -14.65 5.47 21.70
N GLU A 178 -13.70 5.32 22.62
CA GLU A 178 -13.53 6.17 23.81
C GLU A 178 -13.34 7.64 23.44
N ARG A 179 -12.43 7.94 22.49
CA ARG A 179 -12.12 9.31 22.08
C ARG A 179 -13.26 9.99 21.33
N LEU A 180 -14.06 9.24 20.60
CA LEU A 180 -15.26 9.74 19.92
C LEU A 180 -16.47 9.87 20.87
N GLY A 181 -16.38 9.34 22.10
CA GLY A 181 -17.48 9.34 23.06
C GLY A 181 -18.69 8.53 22.60
N LEU A 182 -18.46 7.45 21.85
CA LEU A 182 -19.51 6.61 21.29
C LEU A 182 -19.79 5.40 22.18
N ASP A 183 -21.05 5.00 22.28
CA ASP A 183 -21.44 3.74 22.93
C ASP A 183 -21.02 2.53 22.08
N GLU A 184 -21.17 2.65 20.75
CA GLU A 184 -20.77 1.66 19.75
C GLU A 184 -20.00 2.34 18.62
N LEU A 185 -18.88 1.74 18.20
CA LEU A 185 -18.10 2.17 17.05
C LEU A 185 -18.57 1.39 15.82
N HIS A 186 -19.06 2.07 14.81
CA HIS A 186 -19.57 1.48 13.58
C HIS A 186 -18.55 1.56 12.42
N MET A 187 -18.77 0.79 11.34
CA MET A 187 -17.89 0.83 10.17
C MET A 187 -17.82 2.21 9.52
N TYR A 188 -18.86 3.00 9.58
CA TYR A 188 -18.89 4.40 9.12
C TYR A 188 -18.16 5.39 10.02
N ASP A 189 -17.72 4.98 11.22
CA ASP A 189 -16.97 5.82 12.17
C ASP A 189 -15.44 5.64 12.05
N MET A 190 -14.99 4.70 11.19
CA MET A 190 -13.58 4.35 11.07
C MET A 190 -12.66 5.49 10.63
N TYR A 191 -13.22 6.55 10.03
CA TYR A 191 -12.45 7.72 9.57
C TYR A 191 -12.81 9.00 10.33
N ALA A 192 -13.69 8.91 11.35
CA ALA A 192 -13.99 10.05 12.21
C ALA A 192 -12.72 10.54 12.92
N PRO A 193 -12.45 11.85 12.94
CA PRO A 193 -11.27 12.39 13.62
C PRO A 193 -11.40 12.18 15.13
N ILE A 194 -10.39 11.56 15.75
CA ILE A 194 -10.33 11.28 17.20
C ILE A 194 -9.50 12.29 17.98
N VAL A 195 -8.88 13.22 17.29
CA VAL A 195 -8.14 14.37 17.82
C VAL A 195 -8.59 15.62 17.08
N GLU A 196 -8.47 16.77 17.73
CA GLU A 196 -8.68 18.06 17.05
C GLU A 196 -7.61 18.23 15.96
N ASP A 197 -8.00 18.84 14.84
CA ASP A 197 -7.04 19.17 13.79
C ASP A 197 -5.95 20.07 14.37
N PHE A 198 -4.71 19.57 14.28
CA PHE A 198 -3.54 20.37 14.57
C PHE A 198 -3.19 21.14 13.30
N ASN A 199 -3.85 22.28 13.14
CA ASN A 199 -3.64 23.13 11.98
C ASN A 199 -2.36 23.94 12.20
N LEU A 200 -1.25 23.42 11.67
CA LEU A 200 0.00 24.13 11.59
C LEU A 200 0.12 24.69 10.17
N ASP A 201 0.08 26.01 10.05
CA ASP A 201 0.41 26.68 8.79
C ASP A 201 1.89 26.45 8.48
N VAL A 202 2.15 25.65 7.47
CA VAL A 202 3.51 25.28 7.04
C VAL A 202 3.69 25.72 5.59
N SER A 203 4.30 26.87 5.40
CA SER A 203 4.63 27.34 4.06
C SER A 203 5.52 26.34 3.31
N TYR A 204 5.49 26.36 1.98
CA TYR A 204 6.35 25.46 1.20
C TYR A 204 7.84 25.54 1.56
N PRO A 205 8.47 26.72 1.75
CA PRO A 205 9.85 26.80 2.24
C PRO A 205 10.06 26.14 3.61
N ASP A 206 9.11 26.33 4.54
CA ASP A 206 9.18 25.71 5.87
C ASP A 206 8.98 24.20 5.80
N ALA A 207 8.02 23.73 5.00
CA ALA A 207 7.82 22.30 4.72
C ALA A 207 9.10 21.66 4.17
N PHE A 208 9.75 22.34 3.22
CA PHE A 208 11.00 21.85 2.67
C PHE A 208 12.11 21.78 3.72
N GLN A 209 12.21 22.79 4.61
CA GLN A 209 13.19 22.76 5.71
C GLN A 209 12.89 21.62 6.70
N LEU A 210 11.61 21.35 7.00
CA LEU A 210 11.23 20.20 7.83
C LEU A 210 11.69 18.87 7.22
N VAL A 211 11.55 18.72 5.90
CA VAL A 211 12.04 17.53 5.19
C VAL A 211 13.58 17.43 5.29
N LEU A 212 14.31 18.53 5.05
CA LEU A 212 15.77 18.51 5.18
C LEU A 212 16.24 18.15 6.58
N ASP A 213 15.59 18.68 7.62
CA ASP A 213 15.88 18.35 9.01
C ASP A 213 15.62 16.84 9.29
N ALA A 214 14.54 16.31 8.74
CA ALA A 214 14.14 14.92 8.93
C ALA A 214 15.09 13.91 8.28
N VAL A 215 15.58 14.23 7.08
CA VAL A 215 16.47 13.36 6.31
C VAL A 215 17.95 13.65 6.53
N ALA A 216 18.29 14.59 7.41
CA ALA A 216 19.69 14.90 7.76
C ALA A 216 20.51 13.66 8.16
N PRO A 217 19.95 12.64 8.87
CA PRO A 217 20.68 11.40 9.15
C PRO A 217 21.16 10.66 7.90
N LEU A 218 20.55 10.87 6.73
CA LEU A 218 20.94 10.22 5.47
C LEU A 218 22.23 10.79 4.84
N GLY A 219 22.77 11.87 5.40
CA GLY A 219 24.08 12.45 5.05
C GLY A 219 24.00 13.73 4.26
N GLU A 220 25.11 14.49 4.29
CA GLU A 220 25.19 15.84 3.72
C GLU A 220 24.99 15.88 2.20
N ASP A 221 25.45 14.87 1.47
CA ASP A 221 25.32 14.78 0.02
C ASP A 221 23.85 14.47 -0.39
N TYR A 222 23.11 13.67 0.41
CA TYR A 222 21.68 13.46 0.23
C TYR A 222 20.92 14.78 0.40
N VAL A 223 21.17 15.48 1.49
CA VAL A 223 20.59 16.81 1.77
C VAL A 223 20.95 17.83 0.70
N ALA A 224 22.21 17.84 0.23
CA ALA A 224 22.67 18.75 -0.84
C ALA A 224 21.90 18.51 -2.15
N LYS A 225 21.60 17.23 -2.48
CA LYS A 225 20.84 16.89 -3.66
C LYS A 225 19.38 17.33 -3.57
N LEU A 226 18.77 17.26 -2.40
CA LEU A 226 17.42 17.80 -2.18
C LEU A 226 17.42 19.34 -2.32
N LYS A 227 18.43 20.04 -1.80
CA LYS A 227 18.55 21.50 -2.00
C LYS A 227 18.68 21.87 -3.48
N GLU A 228 19.38 21.05 -4.26
CA GLU A 228 19.42 21.19 -5.72
C GLU A 228 18.02 20.99 -6.33
N ALA A 229 17.25 20.01 -5.86
CA ALA A 229 15.88 19.77 -6.31
C ALA A 229 14.98 20.99 -6.04
N TYR A 230 15.12 21.63 -4.89
CA TYR A 230 14.37 22.83 -4.52
C TYR A 230 14.62 24.01 -5.47
N THR A 231 15.87 24.25 -5.83
CA THR A 231 16.27 25.41 -6.65
C THR A 231 16.34 25.11 -8.14
N GLY A 232 16.45 23.83 -8.50
CA GLY A 232 16.72 23.36 -9.87
C GLY A 232 15.47 23.08 -10.71
N GLY A 233 14.28 23.41 -10.23
CA GLY A 233 13.04 23.23 -10.99
C GLY A 233 12.53 21.79 -11.07
N TRP A 234 12.87 20.94 -10.10
CA TRP A 234 12.38 19.56 -10.06
C TRP A 234 10.92 19.48 -9.65
N ILE A 235 10.40 20.50 -8.92
CA ILE A 235 9.13 20.43 -8.18
C ILE A 235 8.14 21.44 -8.74
N ASP A 236 7.02 20.97 -9.26
CA ASP A 236 5.85 21.78 -9.59
C ASP A 236 4.93 21.83 -8.36
N VAL A 237 4.93 22.96 -7.65
CA VAL A 237 4.52 23.05 -6.24
C VAL A 237 3.02 23.27 -6.06
N TYR A 238 2.47 24.35 -6.67
CA TYR A 238 1.14 24.83 -6.29
C TYR A 238 0.02 24.32 -7.21
N PRO A 239 -1.23 24.21 -6.69
CA PRO A 239 -2.37 23.90 -7.52
C PRO A 239 -2.57 24.97 -8.62
N ASN A 240 -3.06 24.51 -9.78
CA ASN A 240 -3.21 25.32 -10.97
C ASN A 240 -4.41 24.81 -11.80
N GLN A 241 -5.02 25.67 -12.58
CA GLN A 241 -6.11 25.26 -13.46
C GLN A 241 -5.62 24.20 -14.46
N ASN A 242 -6.37 23.10 -14.59
CA ASN A 242 -6.06 21.94 -15.43
C ASN A 242 -4.86 21.10 -14.96
N LYS A 243 -4.29 21.35 -13.80
CA LYS A 243 -3.30 20.48 -13.17
C LYS A 243 -3.97 19.24 -12.56
N SER A 244 -3.36 18.07 -12.72
CA SER A 244 -3.84 16.83 -12.08
C SER A 244 -3.87 17.01 -10.55
N SER A 245 -4.90 16.47 -9.92
CA SER A 245 -4.98 16.40 -8.46
C SER A 245 -4.00 15.36 -7.89
N GLY A 246 -3.72 15.45 -6.59
CA GLY A 246 -2.80 14.56 -5.89
C GLY A 246 -1.34 14.99 -6.03
N ALA A 247 -0.43 14.06 -5.82
CA ALA A 247 1.01 14.24 -5.96
C ALA A 247 1.62 13.01 -6.63
N PHE A 248 2.74 13.17 -7.31
CA PHE A 248 3.54 12.06 -7.82
C PHE A 248 4.97 12.49 -8.12
N SER A 249 5.88 11.51 -8.13
CA SER A 249 7.24 11.65 -8.61
C SER A 249 7.46 10.78 -9.86
N SER A 250 8.14 11.33 -10.87
CA SER A 250 8.55 10.61 -12.07
C SER A 250 10.05 10.77 -12.27
N GLY A 251 10.77 9.65 -12.33
CA GLY A 251 12.23 9.62 -12.44
C GLY A 251 12.76 8.63 -13.49
N ASP A 252 11.95 8.28 -14.48
CA ASP A 252 12.27 7.22 -15.45
C ASP A 252 13.36 7.58 -16.45
N LEU A 253 13.79 8.83 -16.52
CA LEU A 253 14.75 9.31 -17.49
C LEU A 253 16.14 9.54 -16.86
N ARG A 254 17.08 8.64 -17.15
CA ARG A 254 18.45 8.68 -16.61
C ARG A 254 19.24 9.98 -16.85
N ARG A 255 18.91 10.73 -17.90
CA ARG A 255 19.69 11.92 -18.31
C ARG A 255 19.14 13.24 -17.77
N VAL A 256 18.02 13.19 -17.10
CA VAL A 256 17.38 14.33 -16.45
C VAL A 256 17.10 14.00 -15.00
N HIS A 257 16.94 15.04 -14.20
CA HIS A 257 16.51 14.85 -12.80
C HIS A 257 15.09 14.32 -12.71
N PRO A 258 14.70 13.71 -11.59
CA PRO A 258 13.29 13.39 -11.34
C PRO A 258 12.43 14.66 -11.34
N TYR A 259 11.16 14.49 -11.69
CA TYR A 259 10.15 15.55 -11.60
C TYR A 259 9.12 15.18 -10.53
N VAL A 260 8.76 16.17 -9.72
CA VAL A 260 7.76 16.02 -8.66
C VAL A 260 6.61 16.97 -8.93
N LEU A 261 5.38 16.47 -8.93
CA LEU A 261 4.17 17.25 -8.98
C LEU A 261 3.53 17.24 -7.59
N LEU A 262 3.20 18.43 -7.09
CA LEU A 262 2.48 18.63 -5.84
C LEU A 262 1.24 19.51 -6.08
N ASN A 263 0.35 19.52 -5.10
CA ASN A 263 -0.72 20.51 -4.95
C ASN A 263 -0.65 21.03 -3.50
N GLN A 264 0.42 21.81 -3.22
CA GLN A 264 0.74 22.31 -1.89
C GLN A 264 -0.36 23.21 -1.34
N THR A 265 -0.80 22.96 -0.11
CA THR A 265 -1.87 23.70 0.60
C THR A 265 -1.39 24.34 1.91
N ASP A 266 -0.07 24.47 2.09
CA ASP A 266 0.58 25.10 3.24
C ASP A 266 0.13 24.55 4.61
N ASP A 267 -0.07 23.23 4.69
CA ASP A 267 -0.40 22.48 5.89
C ASP A 267 0.61 21.35 6.16
N LEU A 268 0.51 20.71 7.32
CA LEU A 268 1.41 19.63 7.71
C LEU A 268 1.25 18.39 6.81
N ASN A 269 0.04 18.10 6.33
CA ASN A 269 -0.21 16.99 5.42
C ASN A 269 0.52 17.17 4.08
N SER A 270 0.51 18.41 3.55
CA SER A 270 1.29 18.75 2.35
C SER A 270 2.79 18.63 2.58
N ALA A 271 3.28 18.97 3.79
CA ALA A 271 4.69 18.76 4.14
C ALA A 271 5.05 17.25 4.21
N MET A 272 4.15 16.40 4.71
CA MET A 272 4.34 14.94 4.69
C MET A 272 4.33 14.39 3.26
N THR A 273 3.42 14.89 2.41
CA THR A 273 3.36 14.55 0.98
C THR A 273 4.65 14.94 0.26
N LEU A 274 5.20 16.13 0.54
CA LEU A 274 6.50 16.55 0.02
C LEU A 274 7.63 15.60 0.43
N ALA A 275 7.67 15.15 1.69
CA ALA A 275 8.65 14.17 2.17
C ALA A 275 8.54 12.83 1.40
N HIS A 276 7.31 12.38 1.17
CA HIS A 276 6.99 11.18 0.41
C HIS A 276 7.53 11.26 -1.02
N GLU A 277 7.12 12.28 -1.77
CA GLU A 277 7.50 12.44 -3.18
C GLU A 277 9.00 12.64 -3.36
N LEU A 278 9.66 13.33 -2.43
CA LEU A 278 11.11 13.46 -2.42
C LEU A 278 11.82 12.12 -2.11
N GLY A 279 11.18 11.21 -1.37
CA GLY A 279 11.67 9.85 -1.19
C GLY A 279 11.71 9.08 -2.52
N HIS A 280 10.64 9.12 -3.30
CA HIS A 280 10.61 8.58 -4.65
C HIS A 280 11.64 9.22 -5.57
N ALA A 281 11.73 10.55 -5.56
CA ALA A 281 12.67 11.28 -6.39
C ALA A 281 14.11 10.85 -6.10
N MET A 282 14.48 10.73 -4.83
CA MET A 282 15.83 10.30 -4.43
C MET A 282 16.11 8.84 -4.75
N HIS A 283 15.11 7.93 -4.62
CA HIS A 283 15.25 6.54 -5.04
C HIS A 283 15.54 6.47 -6.54
N SER A 284 14.73 7.13 -7.36
CA SER A 284 14.92 7.19 -8.82
C SER A 284 16.26 7.84 -9.19
N TYR A 285 16.63 8.95 -8.54
CA TYR A 285 17.91 9.61 -8.78
C TYR A 285 19.10 8.71 -8.48
N MET A 286 19.12 8.04 -7.34
CA MET A 286 20.21 7.17 -6.94
C MET A 286 20.30 5.93 -7.83
N SER A 287 19.17 5.31 -8.15
CA SER A 287 19.14 4.18 -9.09
C SER A 287 19.65 4.60 -10.47
N ASN A 288 19.16 5.69 -11.04
CA ASN A 288 19.55 6.20 -12.34
C ASN A 288 21.03 6.57 -12.45
N THR A 289 21.62 7.05 -11.36
CA THR A 289 23.06 7.45 -11.35
C THR A 289 24.00 6.26 -11.21
N HIS A 290 23.57 5.20 -10.53
CA HIS A 290 24.43 4.04 -10.24
C HIS A 290 24.21 2.85 -11.18
N GLN A 291 23.05 2.76 -11.84
CA GLN A 291 22.72 1.63 -12.70
C GLN A 291 22.78 2.00 -14.20
N PRO A 292 23.10 1.06 -15.09
CA PRO A 292 22.89 1.23 -16.52
C PRO A 292 21.37 1.37 -16.80
N TYR A 293 21.00 2.02 -17.90
CA TYR A 293 19.61 2.31 -18.26
C TYR A 293 18.68 1.09 -18.14
N ALA A 294 19.11 -0.07 -18.63
CA ALA A 294 18.30 -1.30 -18.61
C ALA A 294 18.04 -1.85 -17.19
N LYS A 295 18.75 -1.37 -16.17
CA LYS A 295 18.64 -1.82 -14.77
C LYS A 295 18.30 -0.69 -13.80
N ALA A 296 18.07 0.51 -14.29
CA ALA A 296 17.80 1.67 -13.45
C ALA A 296 16.37 1.67 -12.87
N GLY A 297 15.40 1.04 -13.55
CA GLY A 297 14.06 0.84 -12.99
C GLY A 297 14.10 -0.12 -11.80
N TYR A 298 13.15 0.01 -10.90
CA TYR A 298 12.97 -0.86 -9.74
C TYR A 298 11.52 -1.36 -9.66
N SER A 299 11.34 -2.50 -8.98
CA SER A 299 10.03 -3.15 -8.84
C SER A 299 9.07 -2.31 -8.02
N LEU A 300 7.78 -2.36 -8.37
CA LEU A 300 6.69 -1.79 -7.56
C LEU A 300 6.64 -2.35 -6.14
N PHE A 301 7.18 -3.55 -5.91
CA PHE A 301 7.29 -4.13 -4.57
C PHE A 301 8.11 -3.27 -3.61
N VAL A 302 9.10 -2.54 -4.11
CA VAL A 302 9.96 -1.67 -3.30
C VAL A 302 9.77 -0.18 -3.58
N ALA A 303 8.85 0.17 -4.47
CA ALA A 303 8.67 1.56 -4.91
C ALA A 303 8.30 2.50 -3.74
N GLU A 304 7.41 2.04 -2.84
CA GLU A 304 6.95 2.84 -1.71
C GLU A 304 7.88 2.80 -0.49
N VAL A 305 8.94 2.01 -0.52
CA VAL A 305 9.82 1.85 0.65
C VAL A 305 10.60 3.14 0.95
N ALA A 306 11.10 3.81 -0.09
CA ALA A 306 11.88 5.03 0.08
C ALA A 306 11.00 6.23 0.49
N SER A 307 9.82 6.37 -0.12
CA SER A 307 8.85 7.41 0.21
C SER A 307 8.34 7.28 1.64
N THR A 308 7.93 6.08 2.03
CA THR A 308 7.45 5.78 3.39
C THR A 308 8.57 5.88 4.43
N CYS A 309 9.82 5.54 4.08
CA CYS A 309 10.98 5.74 4.97
C CYS A 309 11.20 7.22 5.26
N ASN A 310 11.08 8.10 4.25
CA ASN A 310 11.15 9.55 4.45
C ASN A 310 10.02 10.06 5.35
N GLU A 311 8.78 9.57 5.16
CA GLU A 311 7.66 9.90 6.05
C GLU A 311 7.94 9.46 7.50
N ALA A 312 8.47 8.26 7.71
CA ALA A 312 8.80 7.75 9.02
C ALA A 312 9.91 8.57 9.72
N LEU A 313 10.93 8.99 8.96
CA LEU A 313 11.96 9.90 9.47
C LEU A 313 11.38 11.30 9.77
N MET A 314 10.50 11.81 8.90
CA MET A 314 9.80 13.07 9.09
C MET A 314 8.96 13.06 10.36
N LEU A 315 8.14 12.04 10.57
CA LEU A 315 7.31 11.89 11.76
C LEU A 315 8.15 11.92 13.04
N ARG A 316 9.26 11.18 13.09
CA ARG A 316 10.19 11.17 14.23
C ARG A 316 10.84 12.54 14.47
N SER A 317 11.16 13.28 13.40
CA SER A 317 11.69 14.63 13.48
C SER A 317 10.66 15.60 14.04
N LEU A 318 9.42 15.52 13.55
CA LEU A 318 8.30 16.34 14.01
C LEU A 318 7.95 16.07 15.47
N GLN A 319 7.92 14.81 15.93
CA GLN A 319 7.71 14.45 17.33
C GLN A 319 8.76 15.05 18.27
N LYS A 320 10.01 15.17 17.81
CA LYS A 320 11.07 15.84 18.59
C LYS A 320 10.95 17.36 18.59
N LYS A 321 10.46 17.94 17.49
CA LYS A 321 10.36 19.39 17.29
C LYS A 321 9.12 19.99 17.96
N PHE A 322 7.99 19.34 17.85
CA PHE A 322 6.71 19.79 18.38
C PHE A 322 6.38 19.04 19.68
N THR A 323 6.67 19.67 20.81
CA THR A 323 6.46 19.07 22.16
C THR A 323 5.10 19.42 22.77
N ASP A 324 4.29 20.20 22.07
CA ASP A 324 2.93 20.50 22.50
C ASP A 324 2.08 19.21 22.50
N PRO A 325 1.27 18.96 23.56
CA PRO A 325 0.48 17.71 23.66
C PRO A 325 -0.47 17.49 22.48
N LYS A 326 -1.13 18.53 21.95
CA LYS A 326 -2.04 18.40 20.80
C LYS A 326 -1.28 18.01 19.54
N ALA A 327 -0.10 18.58 19.34
CA ALA A 327 0.78 18.18 18.22
C ALA A 327 1.20 16.73 18.35
N GLN A 328 1.58 16.29 19.55
CA GLN A 328 1.96 14.90 19.80
C GLN A 328 0.78 13.95 19.55
N GLU A 329 -0.42 14.27 20.05
CA GLU A 329 -1.63 13.48 19.78
C GLU A 329 -1.90 13.34 18.27
N TYR A 330 -1.83 14.45 17.53
CA TYR A 330 -2.05 14.46 16.08
C TYR A 330 -1.04 13.55 15.36
N LEU A 331 0.25 13.68 15.67
CA LEU A 331 1.31 12.89 15.05
C LEU A 331 1.20 11.39 15.38
N LEU A 332 0.80 11.05 16.60
CA LEU A 332 0.59 9.64 17.00
C LEU A 332 -0.64 9.05 16.28
N VAL A 333 -1.73 9.81 16.17
CA VAL A 333 -2.93 9.36 15.47
C VAL A 333 -2.67 9.19 13.97
N ASP A 334 -1.91 10.09 13.34
CA ASP A 334 -1.49 9.93 11.93
C ASP A 334 -0.76 8.59 11.72
N LEU A 335 0.16 8.25 12.61
CA LEU A 335 0.86 6.96 12.53
C LEU A 335 -0.09 5.76 12.74
N LEU A 336 -0.98 5.84 13.74
CA LEU A 336 -1.96 4.78 14.03
C LEU A 336 -2.90 4.55 12.83
N GLU A 337 -3.38 5.62 12.20
CA GLU A 337 -4.23 5.52 11.01
C GLU A 337 -3.48 4.95 9.80
N LYS A 338 -2.21 5.30 9.61
CA LYS A 338 -1.35 4.68 8.59
C LYS A 338 -1.21 3.17 8.80
N PHE A 339 -1.01 2.70 10.03
CA PHE A 339 -1.01 1.26 10.33
C PHE A 339 -2.36 0.62 10.01
N ARG A 340 -3.46 1.21 10.47
CA ARG A 340 -4.80 0.65 10.25
C ARG A 340 -5.14 0.55 8.76
N THR A 341 -4.85 1.61 7.99
CA THR A 341 -5.23 1.69 6.57
C THR A 341 -4.25 0.99 5.63
N THR A 342 -2.95 1.00 5.95
CA THR A 342 -1.91 0.48 5.06
C THR A 342 -1.46 -0.93 5.43
N VAL A 343 -1.48 -1.29 6.72
CA VAL A 343 -1.10 -2.65 7.13
C VAL A 343 -2.33 -3.54 7.31
N TYR A 344 -3.21 -3.23 8.27
CA TYR A 344 -4.34 -4.12 8.57
C TYR A 344 -5.34 -4.21 7.42
N ARG A 345 -5.79 -3.07 6.90
CA ARG A 345 -6.78 -3.05 5.81
C ARG A 345 -6.26 -3.69 4.52
N GLN A 346 -5.01 -3.39 4.13
CA GLN A 346 -4.47 -3.96 2.90
C GLN A 346 -4.18 -5.46 3.04
N THR A 347 -3.83 -5.93 4.24
CA THR A 347 -3.70 -7.38 4.50
C THR A 347 -5.07 -8.07 4.47
N MET A 348 -6.11 -7.46 5.00
CA MET A 348 -7.49 -7.98 4.87
C MET A 348 -7.90 -8.08 3.39
N PHE A 349 -7.57 -7.10 2.57
CA PHE A 349 -7.78 -7.15 1.13
C PHE A 349 -7.00 -8.28 0.46
N ALA A 350 -5.74 -8.47 0.85
CA ALA A 350 -4.93 -9.58 0.38
C ALA A 350 -5.56 -10.95 0.75
N GLU A 351 -6.06 -11.12 1.97
CA GLU A 351 -6.79 -12.33 2.35
C GLU A 351 -8.04 -12.54 1.48
N PHE A 352 -8.79 -11.48 1.18
CA PHE A 352 -9.95 -11.59 0.29
C PHE A 352 -9.57 -12.02 -1.13
N GLU A 353 -8.50 -11.45 -1.69
CA GLU A 353 -7.97 -11.88 -2.99
C GLU A 353 -7.60 -13.37 -2.96
N ARG A 354 -6.92 -13.82 -1.91
CA ARG A 354 -6.56 -15.23 -1.75
C ARG A 354 -7.81 -16.13 -1.72
N ILE A 355 -8.79 -15.77 -0.88
CA ILE A 355 -10.04 -16.55 -0.74
C ILE A 355 -10.78 -16.65 -2.08
N SER A 356 -10.96 -15.54 -2.78
CA SER A 356 -11.70 -15.52 -4.05
C SER A 356 -11.00 -16.30 -5.17
N HIS A 357 -9.67 -16.25 -5.24
CA HIS A 357 -8.90 -17.05 -6.20
C HIS A 357 -8.89 -18.53 -5.82
N ASP A 358 -8.79 -18.87 -4.54
CA ASP A 358 -8.88 -20.26 -4.07
C ASP A 358 -10.27 -20.87 -4.33
N MET A 359 -11.35 -20.10 -4.19
CA MET A 359 -12.71 -20.50 -4.58
C MET A 359 -12.77 -20.83 -6.08
N ALA A 360 -12.25 -19.93 -6.93
CA ALA A 360 -12.21 -20.13 -8.37
C ALA A 360 -11.39 -21.36 -8.77
N ALA A 361 -10.23 -21.57 -8.16
CA ALA A 361 -9.37 -22.74 -8.40
C ALA A 361 -10.05 -24.07 -8.03
N LYS A 362 -10.94 -24.04 -7.03
CA LYS A 362 -11.77 -25.21 -6.64
C LYS A 362 -13.02 -25.38 -7.51
N GLY A 363 -13.27 -24.46 -8.46
CA GLY A 363 -14.48 -24.49 -9.30
C GLY A 363 -15.74 -23.96 -8.58
N GLU A 364 -15.59 -23.31 -7.43
CA GLU A 364 -16.70 -22.70 -6.69
C GLU A 364 -17.19 -21.44 -7.43
N PRO A 365 -18.51 -21.17 -7.46
CA PRO A 365 -19.04 -20.02 -8.17
C PRO A 365 -18.77 -18.71 -7.40
N LEU A 366 -18.17 -17.72 -8.05
CA LEU A 366 -17.95 -16.39 -7.52
C LEU A 366 -19.22 -15.54 -7.66
N THR A 367 -20.27 -15.90 -6.92
CA THR A 367 -21.52 -15.12 -6.88
C THR A 367 -21.38 -13.92 -5.95
N LYS A 368 -22.27 -12.91 -6.13
CA LYS A 368 -22.39 -11.79 -5.19
C LYS A 368 -22.45 -12.28 -3.74
N ASP A 369 -23.35 -13.22 -3.45
CA ASP A 369 -23.60 -13.69 -2.08
C ASP A 369 -22.38 -14.40 -1.48
N ALA A 370 -21.68 -15.22 -2.28
CA ALA A 370 -20.48 -15.93 -1.83
C ALA A 370 -19.32 -14.94 -1.52
N LEU A 371 -19.11 -13.97 -2.40
CA LEU A 371 -18.09 -12.93 -2.20
C LEU A 371 -18.45 -12.00 -1.03
N ASN A 372 -19.72 -11.63 -0.89
CA ASN A 372 -20.21 -10.85 0.24
C ASN A 372 -20.00 -11.58 1.57
N ALA A 373 -20.33 -12.88 1.63
CA ALA A 373 -20.11 -13.68 2.83
C ALA A 373 -18.62 -13.72 3.21
N ALA A 374 -17.73 -14.02 2.25
CA ALA A 374 -16.30 -14.04 2.49
C ALA A 374 -15.76 -12.70 2.98
N TYR A 375 -16.21 -11.60 2.37
CA TYR A 375 -15.75 -10.26 2.77
C TYR A 375 -16.31 -9.82 4.13
N TYR A 376 -17.56 -10.18 4.43
CA TYR A 376 -18.17 -9.92 5.74
C TYR A 376 -17.44 -10.70 6.85
N ASP A 377 -17.15 -11.97 6.63
CA ASP A 377 -16.42 -12.81 7.60
C ASP A 377 -15.01 -12.26 7.89
N LEU A 378 -14.32 -11.73 6.86
CA LEU A 378 -13.05 -11.02 7.05
C LEU A 378 -13.22 -9.75 7.89
N ASN A 379 -14.24 -8.93 7.61
CA ASN A 379 -14.50 -7.74 8.42
C ASN A 379 -14.84 -8.12 9.88
N GLN A 380 -15.61 -9.18 10.12
CA GLN A 380 -15.84 -9.70 11.47
C GLN A 380 -14.54 -10.14 12.14
N LYS A 381 -13.66 -10.81 11.42
CA LYS A 381 -12.35 -11.24 11.93
C LYS A 381 -11.46 -10.06 12.33
N TYR A 382 -11.41 -9.02 11.49
CA TYR A 382 -10.49 -7.88 11.69
C TYR A 382 -11.04 -6.82 12.64
N TYR A 383 -12.34 -6.52 12.57
CA TYR A 383 -12.94 -5.38 13.27
C TYR A 383 -13.95 -5.78 14.36
N GLY A 384 -14.49 -6.99 14.32
CA GLY A 384 -15.56 -7.44 15.24
C GLY A 384 -15.20 -7.49 16.71
N GLY A 385 -13.90 -7.43 17.05
CA GLY A 385 -13.44 -7.35 18.43
C GLY A 385 -13.65 -5.98 19.08
N GLY A 386 -13.68 -4.88 18.30
CA GLY A 386 -13.74 -3.51 18.82
C GLY A 386 -14.78 -2.62 18.12
N ALA A 387 -15.46 -3.12 17.08
CA ALA A 387 -16.46 -2.38 16.35
C ALA A 387 -17.68 -3.23 15.99
N VAL A 388 -18.83 -2.57 15.82
CA VAL A 388 -20.01 -3.15 15.19
C VAL A 388 -19.75 -3.27 13.69
N VAL A 389 -19.67 -4.50 13.20
CA VAL A 389 -19.49 -4.76 11.77
C VAL A 389 -20.87 -4.67 11.10
N ASP A 390 -21.19 -3.49 10.60
CA ASP A 390 -22.46 -3.24 9.92
C ASP A 390 -22.62 -4.12 8.68
N ARG A 391 -23.77 -4.75 8.50
CA ARG A 391 -23.99 -5.74 7.44
C ARG A 391 -23.66 -5.21 6.06
N LEU A 392 -23.93 -3.95 5.77
CA LEU A 392 -23.67 -3.34 4.46
C LEU A 392 -22.18 -3.35 4.05
N VAL A 393 -21.23 -3.54 5.01
CA VAL A 393 -19.80 -3.63 4.69
C VAL A 393 -19.49 -4.81 3.76
N GLU A 394 -20.35 -5.83 3.73
CA GLU A 394 -20.23 -6.97 2.79
C GLU A 394 -20.12 -6.54 1.32
N ASN A 395 -20.57 -5.33 0.99
CA ASN A 395 -20.54 -4.77 -0.36
C ASN A 395 -19.27 -3.94 -0.67
N GLU A 396 -18.41 -3.70 0.32
CA GLU A 396 -17.28 -2.80 0.15
C GLU A 396 -16.25 -3.30 -0.87
N TRP A 397 -16.02 -4.61 -1.00
CA TRP A 397 -15.12 -5.17 -2.01
C TRP A 397 -15.46 -4.74 -3.44
N MET A 398 -16.73 -4.45 -3.69
CA MET A 398 -17.24 -4.04 -5.01
C MET A 398 -16.69 -2.69 -5.49
N ARG A 399 -16.23 -1.85 -4.56
CA ARG A 399 -15.70 -0.51 -4.86
C ARG A 399 -14.18 -0.45 -4.96
N ILE A 400 -13.46 -1.56 -4.78
CA ILE A 400 -12.00 -1.59 -4.72
C ILE A 400 -11.41 -1.92 -6.10
N PRO A 401 -10.90 -0.92 -6.84
CA PRO A 401 -10.38 -1.15 -8.20
C PRO A 401 -9.12 -2.02 -8.20
N HIS A 402 -8.38 -2.05 -7.08
CA HIS A 402 -7.16 -2.85 -6.94
C HIS A 402 -7.39 -4.35 -7.14
N PHE A 403 -8.59 -4.86 -6.86
CA PHE A 403 -8.90 -6.28 -7.05
C PHE A 403 -8.91 -6.73 -8.53
N TYR A 404 -8.94 -5.78 -9.47
CA TYR A 404 -8.72 -6.07 -10.89
C TYR A 404 -7.24 -6.15 -11.28
N ARG A 405 -6.33 -5.91 -10.33
CA ARG A 405 -4.89 -6.12 -10.40
C ARG A 405 -4.48 -7.10 -9.30
N ALA A 406 -4.71 -8.38 -9.56
CA ALA A 406 -4.59 -9.44 -8.56
C ALA A 406 -3.24 -9.45 -7.83
N PHE A 407 -3.31 -9.70 -6.53
CA PHE A 407 -2.18 -9.86 -5.62
C PHE A 407 -1.19 -8.67 -5.61
N TYR A 408 -1.75 -7.47 -5.76
CA TYR A 408 -0.94 -6.25 -5.68
C TYR A 408 -0.96 -5.61 -4.29
N VAL A 409 -2.11 -5.62 -3.58
CA VAL A 409 -2.31 -4.79 -2.39
C VAL A 409 -1.44 -5.17 -1.19
N PHE A 410 -0.97 -6.41 -1.11
CA PHE A 410 -0.05 -6.83 -0.04
C PHE A 410 1.28 -6.04 -0.06
N VAL A 411 1.65 -5.50 -1.22
CA VAL A 411 2.87 -4.69 -1.41
C VAL A 411 2.84 -3.41 -0.56
N TYR A 412 1.66 -2.84 -0.34
CA TYR A 412 1.51 -1.67 0.55
C TYR A 412 1.91 -2.01 1.98
N ALA A 413 1.40 -3.12 2.51
CA ALA A 413 1.70 -3.55 3.89
C ALA A 413 3.17 -3.97 4.04
N THR A 414 3.71 -4.76 3.11
CA THR A 414 5.13 -5.18 3.17
C THR A 414 6.07 -4.00 3.00
N GLY A 415 5.78 -3.07 2.08
CA GLY A 415 6.55 -1.85 1.84
C GLY A 415 6.58 -0.94 3.06
N PHE A 416 5.41 -0.73 3.70
CA PHE A 416 5.30 0.05 4.92
C PHE A 416 6.11 -0.58 6.07
N CYS A 417 5.98 -1.89 6.31
CA CYS A 417 6.73 -2.59 7.35
C CYS A 417 8.24 -2.53 7.09
N ALA A 418 8.68 -2.69 5.85
CA ALA A 418 10.09 -2.54 5.48
C ALA A 418 10.62 -1.12 5.76
N ALA A 419 9.84 -0.10 5.41
CA ALA A 419 10.19 1.30 5.65
C ALA A 419 10.29 1.62 7.17
N MET A 420 9.37 1.09 7.98
CA MET A 420 9.45 1.22 9.44
C MET A 420 10.74 0.60 10.00
N ALA A 421 11.10 -0.61 9.55
CA ALA A 421 12.34 -1.28 9.94
C ALA A 421 13.58 -0.48 9.51
N LEU A 422 13.59 0.05 8.28
CA LEU A 422 14.70 0.85 7.75
C LEU A 422 14.88 2.16 8.52
N SER A 423 13.79 2.90 8.75
CA SER A 423 13.85 4.16 9.51
C SER A 423 14.34 3.92 10.94
N GLN A 424 13.94 2.81 11.56
CA GLN A 424 14.42 2.43 12.90
C GLN A 424 15.92 2.12 12.90
N ARG A 425 16.41 1.33 11.94
CA ARG A 425 17.83 1.01 11.79
C ARG A 425 18.67 2.28 11.57
N ILE A 426 18.24 3.18 10.67
CA ILE A 426 18.92 4.45 10.41
C ILE A 426 19.09 5.26 11.70
N MET A 427 18.05 5.33 12.52
CA MET A 427 18.08 6.09 13.78
C MET A 427 18.87 5.43 14.90
N GLN A 428 18.97 4.10 14.92
CA GLN A 428 19.64 3.34 15.99
C GLN A 428 21.11 3.02 15.66
N GLU A 429 21.38 2.64 14.40
CA GLU A 429 22.70 2.14 13.96
C GLU A 429 23.52 3.24 13.27
N GLY A 430 22.89 4.36 12.87
CA GLY A 430 23.57 5.50 12.27
C GLY A 430 24.20 5.21 10.91
N GLU A 431 25.44 5.65 10.70
CA GLU A 431 26.13 5.64 9.41
C GLU A 431 26.14 4.26 8.74
N SER A 432 26.29 3.17 9.49
CA SER A 432 26.29 1.80 8.93
C SER A 432 24.97 1.51 8.22
N ALA A 433 23.84 1.77 8.87
CA ALA A 433 22.49 1.55 8.31
C ALA A 433 22.21 2.52 7.15
N VAL A 434 22.75 3.74 7.20
CA VAL A 434 22.64 4.71 6.09
C VAL A 434 23.34 4.20 4.85
N GLN A 435 24.53 3.63 4.97
CA GLN A 435 25.26 3.06 3.84
C GLN A 435 24.53 1.86 3.26
N ASP A 436 23.94 1.01 4.10
CA ASP A 436 23.11 -0.12 3.68
C ASP A 436 21.86 0.39 2.91
N TYR A 437 21.18 1.40 3.44
CA TYR A 437 20.02 2.02 2.80
C TYR A 437 20.38 2.64 1.44
N ARG A 438 21.51 3.31 1.33
CA ARG A 438 22.00 3.87 0.07
C ARG A 438 22.28 2.80 -0.98
N ARG A 439 22.81 1.64 -0.56
CA ARG A 439 22.98 0.49 -1.47
C ARG A 439 21.63 0.03 -2.02
N PHE A 440 20.62 -0.03 -1.18
CA PHE A 440 19.25 -0.33 -1.60
C PHE A 440 18.75 0.69 -2.64
N LEU A 441 18.81 1.99 -2.34
CA LEU A 441 18.36 3.05 -3.25
C LEU A 441 19.11 3.02 -4.60
N SER A 442 20.33 2.55 -4.61
CA SER A 442 21.19 2.48 -5.80
C SER A 442 21.08 1.18 -6.59
N ALA A 443 20.32 0.20 -6.09
CA ALA A 443 20.30 -1.15 -6.67
C ALA A 443 19.49 -1.25 -7.98
N GLY A 444 18.43 -0.46 -8.13
CA GLY A 444 17.51 -0.58 -9.27
C GLY A 444 16.99 -2.02 -9.40
N SER A 445 16.99 -2.56 -10.62
CA SER A 445 16.72 -3.98 -10.90
C SER A 445 17.99 -4.81 -11.14
N SER A 446 19.14 -4.41 -10.57
CA SER A 446 20.37 -5.19 -10.66
C SER A 446 20.31 -6.48 -9.85
N VAL A 447 19.44 -6.51 -8.84
CA VAL A 447 19.09 -7.67 -8.01
C VAL A 447 17.57 -7.73 -7.84
N PRO A 448 16.99 -8.89 -7.49
CA PRO A 448 15.58 -9.01 -7.15
C PRO A 448 15.17 -8.08 -5.98
N PRO A 449 13.90 -7.66 -5.89
CA PRO A 449 13.47 -6.68 -4.90
C PRO A 449 13.69 -7.11 -3.44
N LEU A 450 13.52 -8.39 -3.11
CA LEU A 450 13.82 -8.91 -1.76
C LEU A 450 15.31 -8.85 -1.44
N GLU A 451 16.17 -9.15 -2.41
CA GLU A 451 17.61 -9.04 -2.24
C GLU A 451 18.03 -7.56 -2.11
N ALA A 452 17.37 -6.65 -2.83
CA ALA A 452 17.58 -5.21 -2.66
C ALA A 452 17.27 -4.77 -1.21
N LEU A 453 16.18 -5.25 -0.61
CA LEU A 453 15.86 -4.97 0.81
C LEU A 453 16.86 -5.60 1.78
N LYS A 454 17.38 -6.79 1.47
CA LYS A 454 18.45 -7.41 2.27
C LYS A 454 19.76 -6.62 2.24
N LEU A 455 20.07 -5.92 1.12
CA LEU A 455 21.19 -4.98 1.10
C LEU A 455 21.04 -3.86 2.16
N ALA A 456 19.80 -3.47 2.44
CA ALA A 456 19.47 -2.54 3.50
C ALA A 456 19.29 -3.20 4.88
N GLY A 457 19.53 -4.52 4.99
CA GLY A 457 19.42 -5.30 6.23
C GLY A 457 18.01 -5.65 6.64
N VAL A 458 17.04 -5.62 5.71
CA VAL A 458 15.65 -6.01 5.95
C VAL A 458 15.32 -7.27 5.14
N ASP A 459 15.09 -8.39 5.81
CA ASP A 459 14.72 -9.66 5.17
C ASP A 459 13.21 -9.91 5.28
N MET A 460 12.47 -9.54 4.24
CA MET A 460 11.01 -9.75 4.16
C MET A 460 10.60 -11.21 3.93
N THR A 461 11.55 -12.14 3.74
CA THR A 461 11.23 -13.58 3.73
C THR A 461 10.97 -14.11 5.14
N SER A 462 11.42 -13.37 6.17
CA SER A 462 11.07 -13.58 7.58
C SER A 462 9.82 -12.78 7.97
N PRO A 463 8.98 -13.26 8.89
CA PRO A 463 7.86 -12.48 9.45
C PRO A 463 8.30 -11.34 10.38
N GLU A 464 9.58 -11.34 10.82
CA GLU A 464 10.07 -10.41 11.85
C GLU A 464 9.96 -8.92 11.50
N PRO A 465 10.22 -8.44 10.25
CA PRO A 465 10.00 -7.04 9.92
C PRO A 465 8.54 -6.60 10.10
N VAL A 466 7.58 -7.49 9.77
CA VAL A 466 6.15 -7.23 9.98
C VAL A 466 5.81 -7.19 11.47
N ARG A 467 6.25 -8.18 12.25
CA ARG A 467 6.03 -8.22 13.70
C ARG A 467 6.63 -7.01 14.42
N ASN A 468 7.84 -6.60 14.03
CA ASN A 468 8.49 -5.41 14.59
C ASN A 468 7.73 -4.12 14.25
N ALA A 469 7.21 -4.00 13.04
CA ALA A 469 6.35 -2.86 12.68
C ALA A 469 5.05 -2.86 13.52
N LEU A 470 4.39 -4.00 13.68
CA LEU A 470 3.18 -4.13 14.50
C LEU A 470 3.44 -3.85 16.01
N LYS A 471 4.65 -4.12 16.49
CA LYS A 471 5.07 -3.70 17.84
C LYS A 471 5.15 -2.16 17.96
N ILE A 472 5.62 -1.46 16.91
CA ILE A 472 5.59 0.01 16.88
C ILE A 472 4.15 0.52 16.98
N PHE A 473 3.19 -0.16 16.35
CA PHE A 473 1.77 0.18 16.45
C PHE A 473 1.27 0.09 17.91
N GLN A 474 1.56 -1.00 18.62
CA GLN A 474 1.24 -1.14 20.05
C GLN A 474 1.90 -0.04 20.88
N GLU A 475 3.20 0.17 20.71
CA GLU A 475 3.95 1.21 21.44
C GLU A 475 3.38 2.62 21.19
N THR A 476 2.82 2.86 19.99
CA THR A 476 2.19 4.14 19.64
C THR A 476 0.84 4.31 20.36
N ILE A 477 0.05 3.24 20.52
CA ILE A 477 -1.19 3.24 21.35
C ILE A 477 -0.85 3.57 22.79
N ASP A 478 0.18 2.91 23.35
CA ASP A 478 0.61 3.14 24.72
C ASP A 478 1.07 4.59 24.94
N GLN A 479 1.82 5.14 24.02
CA GLN A 479 2.25 6.55 24.05
C GLN A 479 1.07 7.51 24.00
N PHE A 480 0.08 7.26 23.11
CA PHE A 480 -1.11 8.08 23.03
C PHE A 480 -1.91 8.05 24.34
N ARG A 481 -2.08 6.89 24.96
CA ARG A 481 -2.74 6.75 26.26
C ARG A 481 -1.99 7.50 27.37
N ALA A 482 -0.66 7.43 27.37
CA ALA A 482 0.18 8.10 28.37
C ALA A 482 0.11 9.63 28.27
N LEU A 483 -0.12 10.20 27.09
CA LEU A 483 -0.33 11.65 26.91
C LEU A 483 -1.67 12.12 27.50
N ASN A 484 -2.64 11.23 27.63
CA ASN A 484 -4.01 11.51 28.04
C ASN A 484 -4.35 11.00 29.46
N ALA A 485 -3.37 10.43 30.18
CA ALA A 485 -3.50 9.96 31.56
C ALA A 485 -3.19 11.10 32.55
#